data_e8cad37c3cfc0dd7c6e98d812383af2b
#
_entry.id   e8cad37c3cfc0dd7c6e98d812383af2b
#
_cell.length_a   1.000
_cell.length_b   1.000
_cell.length_c   1.000
_cell.angle_alpha   90.00
_cell.angle_beta   90.00
_cell.angle_gamma   90.00
#
_symmetry.space_group_name_H-M   'P 1'
#
loop_
_entity.id
_entity.type
_entity.pdbx_description
1 polymer ?
#
loop_
_entity_poly.entity_id
_entity_poly.type
_entity_poly.pdbx_seq_one_letter_code
_entity_poly.pdbx_strand_id
1 'polypeptide(L)'
;LIKKAHQYNALFINCISDPTSLAILKTPGEFGADVVVGEGQAFGIPKSFGGPYLGFIAVKQFLTKKLPGRIVGMTTDDQGNEGFVLTLQAREQFIRRERATSNITTNQTLLALTATIYLALLGKSGLQNVARASYHRAHLLHEKLRKNGFDAINTNPFYNEFIVKSPKLSEKIIADLMECNIFGGIDVGDNKLLVCCTEKNSLQDIDSYISAVSK
;
A
#
# COMPACT_ATOMS: atom_id res chain seq x y z
N LEU A 1 18.36 1.34 10.23
CA LEU A 1 17.87 -0.02 10.48
C LEU A 1 18.54 -1.03 9.55
N ILE A 2 18.51 -0.84 8.20
CA ILE A 2 19.05 -1.79 7.21
C ILE A 2 20.53 -2.09 7.48
N LYS A 3 21.38 -1.06 7.60
CA LYS A 3 22.81 -1.24 7.90
C LYS A 3 23.03 -2.06 9.19
N LYS A 4 22.20 -1.84 10.21
CA LYS A 4 22.28 -2.60 11.46
C LYS A 4 21.89 -4.06 11.26
N ALA A 5 20.83 -4.35 10.51
CA ALA A 5 20.45 -5.73 10.18
C ALA A 5 21.58 -6.48 9.45
N HIS A 6 22.18 -5.83 8.46
CA HIS A 6 23.28 -6.43 7.68
C HIS A 6 24.54 -6.66 8.51
N GLN A 7 24.85 -5.84 9.52
CA GLN A 7 25.95 -6.08 10.48
C GLN A 7 25.79 -7.40 11.25
N TYR A 8 24.56 -7.85 11.44
CA TYR A 8 24.24 -9.14 12.08
C TYR A 8 23.93 -10.26 11.09
N ASN A 9 24.29 -10.09 9.80
CA ASN A 9 23.97 -11.04 8.73
C ASN A 9 22.47 -11.34 8.60
N ALA A 10 21.59 -10.43 9.03
CA ALA A 10 20.15 -10.55 8.93
C ALA A 10 19.64 -9.88 7.64
N LEU A 11 18.65 -10.49 6.99
CA LEU A 11 17.96 -9.89 5.86
C LEU A 11 17.00 -8.79 6.37
N PHE A 12 16.90 -7.71 5.61
CA PHE A 12 15.93 -6.65 5.88
C PHE A 12 14.74 -6.78 4.91
N ILE A 13 13.57 -7.03 5.48
CA ILE A 13 12.31 -7.12 4.74
C ILE A 13 11.50 -5.86 5.00
N ASN A 14 11.10 -5.17 3.94
CA ASN A 14 10.21 -4.00 4.01
C ASN A 14 8.80 -4.39 3.56
N CYS A 15 7.80 -4.05 4.38
CA CYS A 15 6.38 -4.21 4.04
C CYS A 15 5.76 -2.85 3.68
N ILE A 16 5.03 -2.79 2.57
CA ILE A 16 4.40 -1.58 2.05
C ILE A 16 2.89 -1.82 2.00
N SER A 17 2.14 -1.05 2.77
CA SER A 17 0.67 -1.11 2.78
C SER A 17 0.05 -0.32 1.63
N ASP A 18 0.58 0.86 1.32
CA ASP A 18 0.15 1.68 0.19
C ASP A 18 1.31 1.98 -0.76
N PRO A 19 1.39 1.29 -1.91
CA PRO A 19 2.49 1.40 -2.84
C PRO A 19 2.48 2.69 -3.66
N THR A 20 1.40 3.48 -3.66
CA THR A 20 1.38 4.78 -4.32
C THR A 20 2.39 5.74 -3.70
N SER A 21 2.72 5.58 -2.42
CA SER A 21 3.75 6.33 -1.72
C SER A 21 5.13 6.25 -2.39
N LEU A 22 5.43 5.14 -3.07
CA LEU A 22 6.70 4.92 -3.78
C LEU A 22 6.91 5.88 -4.95
N ALA A 23 5.86 6.56 -5.42
CA ALA A 23 5.96 7.55 -6.49
C ALA A 23 6.64 8.85 -6.03
N ILE A 24 6.66 9.13 -4.73
CA ILE A 24 7.24 10.36 -4.14
C ILE A 24 8.30 10.07 -3.07
N LEU A 25 8.39 8.86 -2.59
CA LEU A 25 9.40 8.44 -1.63
C LEU A 25 10.53 7.68 -2.33
N LYS A 26 11.70 7.71 -1.73
CA LYS A 26 12.80 6.84 -2.12
C LYS A 26 12.42 5.39 -1.89
N THR A 27 12.68 4.53 -2.85
CA THR A 27 12.24 3.12 -2.78
C THR A 27 13.05 2.32 -1.75
N PRO A 28 12.46 1.28 -1.12
CA PRO A 28 13.18 0.43 -0.18
C PRO A 28 14.42 -0.24 -0.79
N GLY A 29 14.37 -0.60 -2.07
CA GLY A 29 15.51 -1.16 -2.79
C GLY A 29 16.69 -0.19 -2.87
N GLU A 30 16.44 1.12 -3.10
CA GLU A 30 17.48 2.17 -3.09
C GLU A 30 18.08 2.39 -1.69
N PHE A 31 17.35 2.09 -0.62
CA PHE A 31 17.87 2.08 0.74
C PHE A 31 18.64 0.80 1.07
N GLY A 32 18.56 -0.23 0.22
CA GLY A 32 19.28 -1.48 0.38
C GLY A 32 18.46 -2.62 1.00
N ALA A 33 17.12 -2.52 1.06
CA ALA A 33 16.26 -3.62 1.50
C ALA A 33 16.53 -4.88 0.65
N ASP A 34 16.48 -6.05 1.26
CA ASP A 34 16.76 -7.33 0.59
C ASP A 34 15.51 -7.93 -0.01
N VAL A 35 14.38 -7.72 0.66
CA VAL A 35 13.05 -8.15 0.23
C VAL A 35 12.08 -6.99 0.46
N VAL A 36 11.20 -6.76 -0.50
CA VAL A 36 10.08 -5.82 -0.38
C VAL A 36 8.80 -6.58 -0.68
N VAL A 37 7.85 -6.51 0.20
CA VAL A 37 6.50 -7.08 0.04
C VAL A 37 5.47 -5.98 0.21
N GLY A 38 4.32 -6.14 -0.38
CA GLY A 38 3.25 -5.16 -0.22
C GLY A 38 1.97 -5.56 -0.89
N GLU A 39 0.99 -4.67 -0.77
CA GLU A 39 -0.35 -4.79 -1.33
C GLU A 39 -0.53 -3.81 -2.48
N GLY A 40 -0.95 -4.32 -3.64
CA GLY A 40 -1.13 -3.54 -4.87
C GLY A 40 -2.56 -3.06 -5.11
N GLN A 41 -3.48 -3.21 -4.17
CA GLN A 41 -4.89 -2.82 -4.32
C GLN A 41 -5.04 -1.37 -4.78
N ALA A 42 -4.21 -0.45 -4.26
CA ALA A 42 -4.24 0.96 -4.62
C ALA A 42 -3.90 1.25 -6.09
N PHE A 43 -3.41 0.27 -6.85
CA PHE A 43 -3.18 0.38 -8.29
C PHE A 43 -4.46 0.08 -9.11
N GLY A 44 -5.56 0.76 -8.79
CA GLY A 44 -6.79 0.72 -9.56
C GLY A 44 -7.69 -0.49 -9.31
N ILE A 45 -7.44 -1.29 -8.29
CA ILE A 45 -8.25 -2.45 -7.94
C ILE A 45 -9.36 -2.01 -6.98
N PRO A 46 -10.64 -2.35 -7.23
CA PRO A 46 -11.74 -2.02 -6.34
C PRO A 46 -11.62 -2.76 -5.00
N LYS A 47 -12.17 -2.20 -3.93
CA LYS A 47 -12.12 -2.80 -2.58
C LYS A 47 -12.85 -4.13 -2.48
N SER A 48 -13.89 -4.37 -3.29
CA SER A 48 -14.61 -5.65 -3.47
C SER A 48 -14.96 -6.35 -2.16
N PHE A 49 -15.38 -5.60 -1.13
CA PHE A 49 -15.74 -6.11 0.21
C PHE A 49 -14.65 -6.97 0.89
N GLY A 50 -13.39 -6.72 0.59
CA GLY A 50 -12.28 -7.43 1.21
C GLY A 50 -11.45 -8.32 0.27
N GLY A 51 -11.61 -8.16 -1.02
CA GLY A 51 -10.76 -8.83 -2.00
C GLY A 51 -11.49 -9.65 -3.07
N PRO A 52 -10.75 -10.38 -3.91
CA PRO A 52 -9.29 -10.60 -3.82
C PRO A 52 -8.47 -9.35 -4.14
N TYR A 53 -7.26 -9.24 -3.55
CA TYR A 53 -6.31 -8.17 -3.79
C TYR A 53 -5.05 -8.67 -4.50
N LEU A 54 -4.03 -7.83 -4.59
CA LEU A 54 -2.83 -8.11 -5.37
C LEU A 54 -1.57 -7.93 -4.51
N GLY A 55 -1.06 -9.01 -3.93
CA GLY A 55 0.24 -8.99 -3.27
C GLY A 55 1.38 -8.86 -4.30
N PHE A 56 2.41 -8.11 -3.96
CA PHE A 56 3.65 -8.09 -4.74
C PHE A 56 4.85 -8.41 -3.86
N ILE A 57 5.89 -8.97 -4.49
CA ILE A 57 7.18 -9.25 -3.86
C ILE A 57 8.32 -8.89 -4.81
N ALA A 58 9.31 -8.18 -4.30
CA ALA A 58 10.56 -7.90 -4.99
C ALA A 58 11.74 -8.29 -4.11
N VAL A 59 12.78 -8.84 -4.69
CA VAL A 59 13.95 -9.30 -3.96
C VAL A 59 15.24 -8.91 -4.68
N LYS A 60 16.34 -8.83 -3.94
CA LYS A 60 17.67 -8.74 -4.53
C LYS A 60 18.02 -10.00 -5.34
N GLN A 61 18.88 -9.86 -6.34
CA GLN A 61 19.23 -10.90 -7.30
C GLN A 61 19.67 -12.22 -6.63
N PHE A 62 20.42 -12.18 -5.54
CA PHE A 62 20.88 -13.39 -4.86
C PHE A 62 19.74 -14.20 -4.20
N LEU A 63 18.57 -13.60 -4.01
CA LEU A 63 17.37 -14.25 -3.47
C LEU A 63 16.41 -14.76 -4.56
N THR A 64 16.64 -14.45 -5.84
CA THR A 64 15.72 -14.80 -6.93
C THR A 64 15.38 -16.29 -6.96
N LYS A 65 16.37 -17.15 -6.69
CA LYS A 65 16.16 -18.61 -6.62
C LYS A 65 15.32 -19.06 -5.42
N LYS A 66 15.05 -18.17 -4.45
CA LYS A 66 14.23 -18.46 -3.26
C LYS A 66 12.82 -17.88 -3.38
N LEU A 67 12.54 -17.07 -4.42
CA LEU A 67 11.20 -16.55 -4.66
C LEU A 67 10.22 -17.69 -4.86
N PRO A 68 9.05 -17.66 -4.18
CA PRO A 68 7.92 -18.54 -4.54
C PRO A 68 7.29 -18.07 -5.86
N GLY A 69 6.50 -18.92 -6.48
CA GLY A 69 5.75 -18.60 -7.68
C GLY A 69 6.56 -18.73 -8.98
N ARG A 70 6.00 -18.21 -10.05
CA ARG A 70 6.55 -18.28 -11.41
C ARG A 70 7.29 -16.99 -11.73
N ILE A 71 8.41 -17.13 -12.43
CA ILE A 71 9.17 -15.98 -12.94
C ILE A 71 9.24 -16.10 -14.45
N VAL A 72 8.92 -14.99 -15.13
CA VAL A 72 9.02 -14.88 -16.58
C VAL A 72 10.34 -14.19 -16.93
N GLY A 73 11.11 -14.80 -17.81
CA GLY A 73 12.34 -14.22 -18.37
C GLY A 73 12.09 -13.68 -19.77
N MET A 74 12.76 -12.61 -20.12
CA MET A 74 12.83 -12.11 -21.48
C MET A 74 13.98 -12.79 -22.22
N THR A 75 13.77 -13.20 -23.46
CA THR A 75 14.76 -13.81 -24.33
C THR A 75 14.52 -13.40 -25.78
N THR A 76 15.34 -13.86 -26.69
CA THR A 76 15.13 -13.68 -28.13
C THR A 76 14.90 -15.04 -28.78
N ASP A 77 14.05 -15.06 -29.81
CA ASP A 77 13.86 -16.23 -30.66
C ASP A 77 15.05 -16.40 -31.65
N ASP A 78 15.00 -17.43 -32.46
CA ASP A 78 16.01 -17.73 -33.49
C ASP A 78 16.06 -16.69 -34.63
N GLN A 79 15.06 -15.85 -34.75
CA GLN A 79 14.97 -14.74 -35.70
C GLN A 79 15.37 -13.40 -35.08
N GLY A 80 15.72 -13.37 -33.77
CA GLY A 80 16.11 -12.17 -33.03
C GLY A 80 14.96 -11.33 -32.49
N ASN A 81 13.69 -11.82 -32.55
CA ASN A 81 12.56 -11.13 -31.95
C ASN A 81 12.51 -11.36 -30.43
N GLU A 82 12.08 -10.33 -29.70
CA GLU A 82 11.87 -10.48 -28.27
C GLU A 82 10.73 -11.44 -27.94
N GLY A 83 10.98 -12.34 -26.99
CA GLY A 83 10.01 -13.30 -26.50
C GLY A 83 10.08 -13.48 -25.00
N PHE A 84 9.02 -14.05 -24.41
CA PHE A 84 8.94 -14.28 -22.97
C PHE A 84 8.75 -15.77 -22.70
N VAL A 85 9.53 -16.28 -21.74
CA VAL A 85 9.49 -17.68 -21.33
C VAL A 85 9.36 -17.82 -19.84
N LEU A 86 8.64 -18.86 -19.40
CA LEU A 86 8.56 -19.21 -18.00
C LEU A 86 9.90 -19.79 -17.54
N THR A 87 10.50 -19.14 -16.55
CA THR A 87 11.71 -19.60 -15.87
C THR A 87 11.37 -19.93 -14.42
N LEU A 88 12.17 -20.78 -13.78
CA LEU A 88 12.08 -21.09 -12.35
C LEU A 88 10.68 -21.50 -11.87
N GLN A 89 9.94 -22.28 -12.69
CA GLN A 89 8.51 -22.58 -12.50
C GLN A 89 8.20 -23.54 -11.33
N ALA A 90 9.11 -24.33 -10.89
CA ALA A 90 8.83 -25.49 -10.04
C ALA A 90 8.80 -25.17 -8.54
N ARG A 91 8.15 -24.08 -8.08
CA ARG A 91 8.20 -23.64 -6.69
C ARG A 91 6.87 -23.43 -6.02
N GLU A 92 5.82 -23.19 -6.79
CA GLU A 92 4.50 -22.94 -6.24
C GLU A 92 3.80 -24.25 -5.81
N GLN A 93 2.83 -24.10 -4.92
CA GLN A 93 2.09 -25.20 -4.32
C GLN A 93 1.37 -26.07 -5.35
N PHE A 94 0.79 -25.50 -6.39
CA PHE A 94 0.07 -26.25 -7.43
C PHE A 94 0.98 -27.14 -8.29
N ILE A 95 2.27 -26.84 -8.33
CA ILE A 95 3.26 -27.65 -9.06
C ILE A 95 3.94 -28.67 -8.12
N ARG A 96 4.39 -28.21 -6.95
CA ARG A 96 5.15 -29.00 -5.99
C ARG A 96 4.30 -29.71 -4.94
N ARG A 97 3.03 -29.34 -4.80
CA ARG A 97 2.10 -29.87 -3.81
C ARG A 97 2.69 -29.80 -2.38
N GLU A 98 2.77 -30.94 -1.68
CA GLU A 98 3.34 -31.04 -0.33
C GLU A 98 4.82 -30.68 -0.22
N ARG A 99 5.53 -30.65 -1.35
CA ARG A 99 6.96 -30.27 -1.40
C ARG A 99 7.18 -28.78 -1.64
N ALA A 100 6.12 -27.99 -1.74
CA ALA A 100 6.26 -26.55 -1.88
C ALA A 100 6.77 -25.92 -0.58
N THR A 101 7.63 -24.91 -0.71
CA THR A 101 8.21 -24.19 0.43
C THR A 101 7.25 -23.14 1.02
N SER A 102 6.16 -22.82 0.32
CA SER A 102 5.14 -21.88 0.75
C SER A 102 3.81 -22.17 0.05
N ASN A 103 2.74 -21.56 0.53
CA ASN A 103 1.42 -21.57 -0.11
C ASN A 103 1.17 -20.39 -1.06
N ILE A 104 2.18 -19.62 -1.39
CA ILE A 104 2.09 -18.51 -2.35
C ILE A 104 1.89 -19.07 -3.75
N THR A 105 0.92 -18.51 -4.48
CA THR A 105 0.57 -18.89 -5.84
C THR A 105 0.50 -17.66 -6.75
N THR A 106 0.44 -17.88 -8.06
CA THR A 106 0.35 -16.84 -9.09
C THR A 106 -1.06 -16.76 -9.70
N ASN A 107 -2.11 -16.92 -8.89
CA ASN A 107 -3.48 -17.00 -9.37
C ASN A 107 -4.20 -15.64 -9.51
N GLN A 108 -3.60 -14.51 -9.09
CA GLN A 108 -4.18 -13.16 -9.20
C GLN A 108 -3.80 -12.45 -10.51
N THR A 109 -3.71 -13.18 -11.60
CA THR A 109 -3.25 -12.66 -12.91
C THR A 109 -4.15 -11.55 -13.45
N LEU A 110 -5.48 -11.65 -13.29
CA LEU A 110 -6.41 -10.62 -13.75
C LEU A 110 -6.22 -9.30 -13.00
N LEU A 111 -5.98 -9.36 -11.70
CA LEU A 111 -5.72 -8.16 -10.90
C LEU A 111 -4.34 -7.57 -11.21
N ALA A 112 -3.35 -8.40 -11.50
CA ALA A 112 -2.06 -7.95 -12.00
C ALA A 112 -2.18 -7.21 -13.34
N LEU A 113 -3.03 -7.71 -14.25
CA LEU A 113 -3.33 -7.03 -15.50
C LEU A 113 -4.03 -5.68 -15.25
N THR A 114 -5.01 -5.62 -14.35
CA THR A 114 -5.69 -4.38 -13.96
C THR A 114 -4.69 -3.34 -13.44
N ALA A 115 -3.80 -3.73 -12.54
CA ALA A 115 -2.76 -2.84 -12.00
C ALA A 115 -1.78 -2.41 -13.10
N THR A 116 -1.42 -3.29 -14.03
CA THR A 116 -0.55 -2.97 -15.17
C THR A 116 -1.18 -1.90 -16.06
N ILE A 117 -2.46 -2.06 -16.41
CA ILE A 117 -3.21 -1.08 -17.22
C ILE A 117 -3.29 0.26 -16.49
N TYR A 118 -3.62 0.25 -15.20
CA TYR A 118 -3.69 1.46 -14.37
C TYR A 118 -2.35 2.22 -14.37
N LEU A 119 -1.26 1.51 -14.10
CA LEU A 119 0.08 2.09 -14.07
C LEU A 119 0.53 2.62 -15.45
N ALA A 120 0.20 1.90 -16.53
CA ALA A 120 0.50 2.31 -17.90
C ALA A 120 -0.27 3.59 -18.30
N LEU A 121 -1.56 3.68 -17.91
CA LEU A 121 -2.39 4.86 -18.19
C LEU A 121 -1.92 6.11 -17.42
N LEU A 122 -1.58 5.96 -16.15
CA LEU A 122 -1.10 7.06 -15.33
C LEU A 122 0.31 7.50 -15.71
N GLY A 123 1.17 6.56 -16.03
CA GLY A 123 2.59 6.81 -16.20
C GLY A 123 3.23 7.38 -14.93
N LYS A 124 4.47 7.82 -15.06
CA LYS A 124 5.25 8.38 -13.93
C LYS A 124 4.58 9.62 -13.32
N SER A 125 4.18 10.58 -14.16
CA SER A 125 3.61 11.85 -13.70
C SER A 125 2.23 11.66 -13.06
N GLY A 126 1.39 10.83 -13.64
CA GLY A 126 0.07 10.53 -13.09
C GLY A 126 0.16 9.88 -11.72
N LEU A 127 1.02 8.87 -11.54
CA LEU A 127 1.21 8.22 -10.25
C LEU A 127 1.79 9.18 -9.19
N GLN A 128 2.71 10.07 -9.58
CA GLN A 128 3.20 11.12 -8.69
C GLN A 128 2.09 12.10 -8.28
N ASN A 129 1.18 12.45 -9.18
CA ASN A 129 0.05 13.33 -8.86
C ASN A 129 -0.91 12.66 -7.88
N VAL A 130 -1.23 11.37 -8.06
CA VAL A 130 -2.02 10.57 -7.11
C VAL A 130 -1.36 10.59 -5.72
N ALA A 131 -0.09 10.29 -5.65
CA ALA A 131 0.65 10.25 -4.38
C ALA A 131 0.69 11.62 -3.68
N ARG A 132 0.96 12.69 -4.41
CA ARG A 132 0.96 14.05 -3.85
C ARG A 132 -0.41 14.48 -3.38
N ALA A 133 -1.47 14.16 -4.15
CA ALA A 133 -2.84 14.47 -3.75
C ALA A 133 -3.22 13.76 -2.46
N SER A 134 -2.91 12.47 -2.33
CA SER A 134 -3.13 11.70 -1.10
C SER A 134 -2.39 12.32 0.09
N TYR A 135 -1.09 12.57 -0.07
CA TYR A 135 -0.28 13.21 0.96
C TYR A 135 -0.86 14.56 1.41
N HIS A 136 -1.12 15.48 0.48
CA HIS A 136 -1.60 16.82 0.82
C HIS A 136 -2.99 16.80 1.46
N ARG A 137 -3.90 15.97 0.99
CA ARG A 137 -5.26 15.86 1.56
C ARG A 137 -5.25 15.27 2.96
N ALA A 138 -4.45 14.25 3.20
CA ALA A 138 -4.30 13.68 4.53
C ALA A 138 -3.71 14.71 5.53
N HIS A 139 -2.68 15.43 5.13
CA HIS A 139 -2.09 16.48 5.96
C HIS A 139 -3.04 17.66 6.20
N LEU A 140 -3.83 18.04 5.19
CA LEU A 140 -4.87 19.07 5.34
C LEU A 140 -5.96 18.64 6.34
N LEU A 141 -6.46 17.40 6.22
CA LEU A 141 -7.44 16.86 7.17
C LEU A 141 -6.86 16.80 8.58
N HIS A 142 -5.64 16.31 8.74
CA HIS A 142 -4.95 16.25 10.02
C HIS A 142 -4.81 17.65 10.66
N GLU A 143 -4.40 18.66 9.88
CA GLU A 143 -4.31 20.05 10.37
C GLU A 143 -5.67 20.62 10.78
N LYS A 144 -6.70 20.39 9.98
CA LYS A 144 -8.07 20.82 10.31
C LYS A 144 -8.60 20.14 11.57
N LEU A 145 -8.36 18.85 11.76
CA LEU A 145 -8.72 18.14 13.00
C LEU A 145 -8.02 18.74 14.22
N ARG A 146 -6.74 19.04 14.12
CA ARG A 146 -6.00 19.71 15.22
C ARG A 146 -6.63 21.06 15.58
N LYS A 147 -7.01 21.86 14.61
CA LYS A 147 -7.70 23.14 14.85
C LYS A 147 -9.06 22.97 15.51
N ASN A 148 -9.67 21.79 15.41
CA ASN A 148 -10.96 21.42 16.02
C ASN A 148 -10.81 20.59 17.32
N GLY A 149 -9.65 20.67 17.98
CA GLY A 149 -9.45 20.11 19.31
C GLY A 149 -9.01 18.65 19.36
N PHE A 150 -8.62 18.06 18.21
CA PHE A 150 -8.03 16.73 18.19
C PHE A 150 -6.52 16.81 18.42
N ASP A 151 -5.99 15.98 19.31
CA ASP A 151 -4.56 15.91 19.54
C ASP A 151 -3.87 15.03 18.50
N ALA A 152 -2.77 15.51 17.93
CA ALA A 152 -1.90 14.71 17.09
C ALA A 152 -1.09 13.72 17.91
N ILE A 153 -1.28 12.42 17.67
CA ILE A 153 -0.51 11.38 18.35
C ILE A 153 0.79 11.09 17.58
N ASN A 154 0.74 11.13 16.25
CA ASN A 154 1.91 10.89 15.43
C ASN A 154 2.85 12.09 15.46
N THR A 155 4.04 11.89 16.00
CA THR A 155 5.15 12.85 15.92
C THR A 155 6.04 12.61 14.69
N ASN A 156 5.95 11.42 14.11
CA ASN A 156 6.70 11.04 12.92
C ASN A 156 5.95 11.43 11.63
N PRO A 157 6.66 11.68 10.52
CA PRO A 157 6.04 11.87 9.22
C PRO A 157 5.16 10.67 8.84
N PHE A 158 4.03 10.93 8.21
CA PHE A 158 3.10 9.93 7.69
C PHE A 158 2.76 10.23 6.22
N TYR A 159 2.23 9.26 5.50
CA TYR A 159 1.83 9.43 4.12
C TYR A 159 0.36 9.87 4.01
N ASN A 160 -0.57 8.95 4.19
CA ASN A 160 -2.01 9.18 4.05
C ASN A 160 -2.84 8.63 5.22
N GLU A 161 -2.18 7.99 6.18
CA GLU A 161 -2.80 7.46 7.41
C GLU A 161 -2.16 8.08 8.63
N PHE A 162 -2.98 8.45 9.60
CA PHE A 162 -2.53 9.06 10.85
C PHE A 162 -3.48 8.75 12.00
N ILE A 163 -2.98 8.87 13.22
CA ILE A 163 -3.77 8.70 14.43
C ILE A 163 -3.96 10.06 15.10
N VAL A 164 -5.20 10.36 15.47
CA VAL A 164 -5.56 11.52 16.30
C VAL A 164 -6.30 11.05 17.55
N LYS A 165 -6.11 11.76 18.66
CA LYS A 165 -6.90 11.58 19.86
C LYS A 165 -8.10 12.53 19.81
N SER A 166 -9.29 11.96 19.94
CA SER A 166 -10.53 12.73 19.93
C SER A 166 -10.73 13.46 21.27
N PRO A 167 -11.29 14.68 21.27
CA PRO A 167 -11.72 15.37 22.49
C PRO A 167 -13.00 14.77 23.09
N LYS A 168 -13.73 13.97 22.33
CA LYS A 168 -14.95 13.24 22.74
C LYS A 168 -14.68 11.74 22.65
N LEU A 169 -15.62 10.91 23.13
CA LEU A 169 -15.54 9.46 22.93
C LEU A 169 -15.45 9.12 21.43
N SER A 170 -14.48 8.31 21.04
CA SER A 170 -14.25 7.92 19.64
C SER A 170 -15.48 7.25 19.02
N GLU A 171 -16.18 6.41 19.78
CA GLU A 171 -17.45 5.78 19.37
C GLU A 171 -18.52 6.81 18.99
N LYS A 172 -18.62 7.92 19.77
CA LYS A 172 -19.57 8.99 19.47
C LYS A 172 -19.18 9.73 18.18
N ILE A 173 -17.91 10.06 18.00
CA ILE A 173 -17.43 10.69 16.76
C ILE A 173 -17.73 9.81 15.55
N ILE A 174 -17.50 8.50 15.64
CA ILE A 174 -17.81 7.57 14.57
C ILE A 174 -19.32 7.54 14.28
N ALA A 175 -20.15 7.52 15.31
CA ALA A 175 -21.61 7.56 15.15
C ALA A 175 -22.07 8.84 14.48
N ASP A 176 -21.59 10.01 14.93
CA ASP A 176 -21.92 11.33 14.34
C ASP A 176 -21.50 11.41 12.86
N LEU A 177 -20.34 10.83 12.50
CA LEU A 177 -19.88 10.73 11.11
C LEU A 177 -20.75 9.78 10.28
N MET A 178 -21.16 8.65 10.82
CA MET A 178 -22.04 7.69 10.15
C MET A 178 -23.43 8.28 9.87
N GLU A 179 -23.98 9.11 10.76
CA GLU A 179 -25.22 9.87 10.49
C GLU A 179 -25.09 10.81 9.28
N CYS A 180 -23.86 11.27 8.99
CA CYS A 180 -23.55 12.07 7.82
C CYS A 180 -23.13 11.22 6.60
N ASN A 181 -23.29 9.90 6.64
CA ASN A 181 -22.83 8.95 5.63
C ASN A 181 -21.29 9.01 5.38
N ILE A 182 -20.52 9.32 6.42
CA ILE A 182 -19.06 9.37 6.36
C ILE A 182 -18.50 8.20 7.17
N PHE A 183 -17.73 7.33 6.51
CA PHE A 183 -16.92 6.32 7.20
C PHE A 183 -15.62 6.97 7.69
N GLY A 184 -15.65 7.48 8.91
CA GLY A 184 -14.71 8.49 9.41
C GLY A 184 -13.45 7.98 10.07
N GLY A 185 -13.19 6.68 10.06
CA GLY A 185 -11.99 6.10 10.65
C GLY A 185 -12.30 4.89 11.53
N ILE A 186 -11.26 4.37 12.19
CA ILE A 186 -11.32 3.17 13.03
C ILE A 186 -10.91 3.57 14.45
N ASP A 187 -11.70 3.16 15.44
CA ASP A 187 -11.31 3.27 16.85
C ASP A 187 -10.16 2.30 17.14
N VAL A 188 -9.06 2.84 17.64
CA VAL A 188 -7.88 2.05 18.04
C VAL A 188 -7.66 2.08 19.56
N GLY A 189 -8.70 2.43 20.31
CA GLY A 189 -8.70 2.50 21.77
C GLY A 189 -8.26 3.86 22.33
N ASP A 190 -8.51 4.11 23.60
CA ASP A 190 -8.12 5.33 24.33
C ASP A 190 -8.60 6.64 23.66
N ASN A 191 -9.79 6.65 23.07
CA ASN A 191 -10.32 7.76 22.26
C ASN A 191 -9.42 8.15 21.08
N LYS A 192 -8.71 7.20 20.50
CA LYS A 192 -7.86 7.41 19.34
C LYS A 192 -8.53 6.88 18.08
N LEU A 193 -8.47 7.66 17.03
CA LEU A 193 -8.99 7.31 15.71
C LEU A 193 -7.84 7.18 14.71
N LEU A 194 -7.77 6.03 14.03
CA LEU A 194 -6.97 5.87 12.82
C LEU A 194 -7.77 6.39 11.64
N VAL A 195 -7.26 7.43 10.99
CA VAL A 195 -7.90 8.11 9.86
C VAL A 195 -7.03 7.96 8.62
N CYS A 196 -7.67 7.67 7.49
CA CYS A 196 -7.03 7.62 6.17
C CYS A 196 -7.72 8.62 5.24
N CYS A 197 -6.92 9.38 4.48
CA CYS A 197 -7.40 10.29 3.45
C CYS A 197 -6.53 10.20 2.21
N THR A 198 -7.15 9.95 1.06
CA THR A 198 -6.45 9.69 -0.20
C THR A 198 -6.84 10.71 -1.29
N GLU A 199 -6.30 10.52 -2.48
CA GLU A 199 -6.68 11.28 -3.68
C GLU A 199 -8.17 11.15 -4.05
N LYS A 200 -8.86 10.18 -3.51
CA LYS A 200 -10.29 9.97 -3.75
C LYS A 200 -11.18 10.90 -2.93
N ASN A 201 -10.67 11.45 -1.84
CA ASN A 201 -11.42 12.39 -1.00
C ASN A 201 -11.26 13.80 -1.54
N SER A 202 -12.34 14.43 -1.93
CA SER A 202 -12.34 15.83 -2.37
C SER A 202 -12.09 16.80 -1.20
N LEU A 203 -11.83 18.06 -1.48
CA LEU A 203 -11.75 19.10 -0.44
C LEU A 203 -13.11 19.28 0.25
N GLN A 204 -14.20 19.11 -0.49
CA GLN A 204 -15.54 19.17 0.07
C GLN A 204 -15.81 18.01 1.04
N ASP A 205 -15.31 16.79 0.77
CA ASP A 205 -15.41 15.66 1.69
C ASP A 205 -14.66 15.95 2.99
N ILE A 206 -13.47 16.55 2.90
CA ILE A 206 -12.71 16.99 4.07
C ILE A 206 -13.48 18.03 4.89
N ASP A 207 -14.10 19.01 4.24
CA ASP A 207 -14.88 20.03 4.92
C ASP A 207 -16.15 19.44 5.57
N SER A 208 -16.80 18.50 4.90
CA SER A 208 -17.94 17.75 5.44
C SER A 208 -17.55 16.93 6.66
N TYR A 209 -16.40 16.27 6.62
CA TYR A 209 -15.85 15.53 7.75
C TYR A 209 -15.65 16.44 8.97
N ILE A 210 -14.98 17.58 8.76
CA ILE A 210 -14.72 18.54 9.84
C ILE A 210 -16.03 19.09 10.41
N SER A 211 -17.00 19.42 9.56
CA SER A 211 -18.30 19.91 9.99
C SER A 211 -19.07 18.88 10.84
N ALA A 212 -18.95 17.60 10.53
CA ALA A 212 -19.59 16.53 11.27
C ALA A 212 -18.96 16.32 12.66
N VAL A 213 -17.62 16.35 12.77
CA VAL A 213 -16.95 16.14 14.08
C VAL A 213 -16.96 17.37 15.00
N SER A 214 -17.31 18.55 14.47
CA SER A 214 -17.37 19.81 15.22
C SER A 214 -18.70 20.03 15.93
N LYS A 215 -19.71 19.18 15.67
CA LYS A 215 -21.00 19.16 16.36
C LYS A 215 -20.86 18.59 17.78
#